data_c937451d1d54bde75ec8f5d7c07c2f2e
#
_entry.id   c937451d1d54bde75ec8f5d7c07c2f2e
#
_cell.length_a   1.000
_cell.length_b   1.000
_cell.length_c   1.000
_cell.angle_alpha   90.00
_cell.angle_beta   90.00
_cell.angle_gamma   90.00
#
_symmetry.space_group_name_H-M   'P 1'
#
loop_
_entity.id
_entity.type
_entity.pdbx_description
1 polymer ?
#
loop_
_entity_poly.entity_id
_entity_poly.type
_entity_poly.pdbx_seq_one_letter_code
_entity_poly.pdbx_strand_id
1 'polypeptide(L)'
;MSIEIGSTVGDYQVVELIGRGGMGKIFKVRNVISDRFEAMKVLLTDAGETPELAERFLREIKVVASLEHPNIASLRTALRFEDQILMIMELVEGATLDAKLREGKLGVWPSIDTMCQTLSALGYAHLRGVIHRDVKPANILITPSGQVKLTDFGIASKLGDARLTATGMALGSLYYMSPEQVSGATVDARSDIYSAGLTLYEAVTGKRPIDGTSFYAIMKAQLEQKPIPPVELSPEIPMVLSRVIEKAIEKAPGNRYQTADEFRSALLALSFGTAPSPVAVKTSTTVAATVLRTAAAKDWNEADLEKAKTQLALYIGPMAHVIVARAAKTAGSLRELYDVLAAEIPSAIDRQKFLASRPVS
;
A
#
# COMPACT_ATOMS: atom_id res chain seq x y z
N MET A 1 13.78 -8.54 25.66
CA MET A 1 14.03 -9.93 25.16
C MET A 1 13.53 -10.06 23.72
N SER A 2 14.22 -10.80 22.85
CA SER A 2 13.68 -11.10 21.51
C SER A 2 12.59 -12.19 21.64
N ILE A 3 11.45 -12.00 20.97
CA ILE A 3 10.41 -13.03 20.87
C ILE A 3 10.93 -14.14 19.95
N GLU A 4 11.00 -15.37 20.49
CA GLU A 4 11.57 -16.55 19.82
C GLU A 4 10.60 -17.73 19.90
N ILE A 5 10.79 -18.72 19.02
CA ILE A 5 10.00 -19.96 19.05
C ILE A 5 10.21 -20.66 20.41
N GLY A 6 9.12 -21.07 21.04
CA GLY A 6 9.08 -21.68 22.37
C GLY A 6 8.90 -20.69 23.52
N SER A 7 9.08 -19.37 23.29
CA SER A 7 8.80 -18.35 24.31
C SER A 7 7.30 -18.19 24.56
N THR A 8 6.95 -17.65 25.73
CA THR A 8 5.56 -17.33 26.10
C THR A 8 5.44 -15.82 26.31
N VAL A 9 4.43 -15.21 25.69
CA VAL A 9 4.13 -13.79 25.78
C VAL A 9 2.69 -13.64 26.28
N GLY A 10 2.51 -13.28 27.53
CA GLY A 10 1.20 -13.35 28.20
C GLY A 10 0.64 -14.78 28.10
N ASP A 11 -0.58 -14.91 27.60
CA ASP A 11 -1.23 -16.22 27.42
C ASP A 11 -0.92 -16.88 26.07
N TYR A 12 0.12 -16.44 25.35
CA TYR A 12 0.44 -16.93 23.99
C TYR A 12 1.80 -17.61 23.96
N GLN A 13 1.82 -18.88 23.62
CA GLN A 13 3.04 -19.65 23.35
C GLN A 13 3.41 -19.50 21.87
N VAL A 14 4.63 -19.09 21.60
CA VAL A 14 5.16 -18.94 20.23
C VAL A 14 5.52 -20.31 19.67
N VAL A 15 4.85 -20.70 18.58
CA VAL A 15 4.98 -22.04 18.00
C VAL A 15 5.89 -22.03 16.78
N GLU A 16 5.71 -21.08 15.88
CA GLU A 16 6.36 -21.06 14.57
C GLU A 16 6.49 -19.61 14.05
N LEU A 17 7.55 -19.34 13.29
CA LEU A 17 7.69 -18.11 12.53
C LEU A 17 7.09 -18.32 11.14
N ILE A 18 5.93 -17.68 10.86
CA ILE A 18 5.19 -17.84 9.60
C ILE A 18 5.44 -16.71 8.59
N GLY A 19 6.06 -15.60 9.02
CA GLY A 19 6.37 -14.49 8.11
C GLY A 19 7.41 -13.53 8.66
N ARG A 20 8.18 -12.94 7.74
CA ARG A 20 9.05 -11.78 8.00
C ARG A 20 8.77 -10.72 6.96
N GLY A 21 8.58 -9.51 7.40
CA GLY A 21 8.35 -8.36 6.52
C GLY A 21 9.00 -7.09 7.06
N GLY A 22 8.94 -6.00 6.31
CA GLY A 22 9.49 -4.69 6.70
C GLY A 22 8.90 -4.10 7.97
N MET A 23 7.75 -4.59 8.34
CA MET A 23 6.98 -4.12 9.49
C MET A 23 7.14 -5.02 10.73
N GLY A 24 7.91 -6.11 10.62
CA GLY A 24 8.11 -7.01 11.74
C GLY A 24 8.08 -8.49 11.39
N LYS A 25 7.91 -9.28 12.42
CA LYS A 25 7.80 -10.73 12.34
C LYS A 25 6.36 -11.15 12.61
N ILE A 26 5.92 -12.21 11.93
CA ILE A 26 4.61 -12.83 12.17
C ILE A 26 4.86 -14.24 12.66
N PHE A 27 4.32 -14.56 13.83
CA PHE A 27 4.43 -15.87 14.44
C PHE A 27 3.05 -16.56 14.48
N LYS A 28 3.04 -17.86 14.33
CA LYS A 28 1.94 -18.70 14.77
C LYS A 28 2.07 -18.88 16.27
N VAL A 29 1.02 -18.57 17.00
CA VAL A 29 0.98 -18.70 18.47
C VAL A 29 -0.20 -19.56 18.88
N ARG A 30 -0.08 -20.18 20.04
CA ARG A 30 -1.15 -20.95 20.69
C ARG A 30 -1.55 -20.24 21.98
N ASN A 31 -2.81 -19.84 22.07
CA ASN A 31 -3.34 -19.33 23.33
C ASN A 31 -3.47 -20.48 24.32
N VAL A 32 -2.76 -20.42 25.46
CA VAL A 32 -2.69 -21.53 26.42
C VAL A 32 -3.97 -21.76 27.22
N ILE A 33 -4.90 -20.77 27.23
CA ILE A 33 -6.19 -20.87 27.92
C ILE A 33 -7.24 -21.48 27.01
N SER A 34 -7.37 -20.97 25.77
CA SER A 34 -8.40 -21.39 24.81
C SER A 34 -7.97 -22.49 23.87
N ASP A 35 -6.68 -22.83 23.86
CA ASP A 35 -6.04 -23.81 22.97
C ASP A 35 -6.10 -23.46 21.47
N ARG A 36 -6.44 -22.20 21.14
CA ARG A 36 -6.56 -21.72 19.76
C ARG A 36 -5.21 -21.32 19.20
N PHE A 37 -5.03 -21.62 17.90
CA PHE A 37 -3.92 -21.04 17.13
C PHE A 37 -4.34 -19.69 16.54
N GLU A 38 -3.44 -18.73 16.65
CA GLU A 38 -3.62 -17.35 16.19
C GLU A 38 -2.33 -16.85 15.54
N ALA A 39 -2.40 -15.76 14.80
CA ALA A 39 -1.24 -15.09 14.24
C ALA A 39 -0.84 -13.92 15.15
N MET A 40 0.40 -13.89 15.61
CA MET A 40 0.97 -12.78 16.37
C MET A 40 1.90 -11.98 15.47
N LYS A 41 1.52 -10.73 15.16
CA LYS A 41 2.37 -9.78 14.45
C LYS A 41 3.10 -8.92 15.46
N VAL A 42 4.44 -9.04 15.47
CA VAL A 42 5.34 -8.23 16.28
C VAL A 42 5.73 -7.01 15.47
N LEU A 43 5.34 -5.84 15.92
CA LEU A 43 5.67 -4.60 15.26
C LEU A 43 7.01 -4.09 15.78
N LEU A 44 7.93 -3.84 14.85
CA LEU A 44 9.22 -3.25 15.21
C LEU A 44 8.97 -1.78 15.57
N THR A 45 9.06 -1.47 16.86
CA THR A 45 9.18 -0.09 17.34
C THR A 45 10.66 0.24 17.40
N ASP A 46 11.11 1.25 16.66
CA ASP A 46 12.47 1.74 16.84
C ASP A 46 12.54 2.51 18.16
N ALA A 47 13.64 2.35 18.89
CA ALA A 47 13.94 3.01 20.16
C ALA A 47 14.03 4.55 20.09
N GLY A 48 13.44 5.18 19.09
CA GLY A 48 13.41 6.63 18.84
C GLY A 48 12.02 7.14 18.41
N GLU A 49 10.96 6.35 18.51
CA GLU A 49 9.63 6.82 18.14
C GLU A 49 9.09 7.83 19.16
N THR A 50 8.53 8.93 18.64
CA THR A 50 7.91 9.95 19.50
C THR A 50 6.60 9.42 20.11
N PRO A 51 6.20 9.88 21.31
CA PRO A 51 4.94 9.49 21.93
C PRO A 51 3.72 9.70 21.03
N GLU A 52 3.74 10.74 20.20
CA GLU A 52 2.67 11.07 19.24
C GLU A 52 2.52 10.00 18.16
N LEU A 53 3.63 9.39 17.72
CA LEU A 53 3.63 8.32 16.72
C LEU A 53 3.01 7.03 17.30
N ALA A 54 3.37 6.71 18.54
CA ALA A 54 2.81 5.56 19.26
C ALA A 54 1.30 5.72 19.50
N GLU A 55 0.83 6.91 19.90
CA GLU A 55 -0.61 7.17 20.05
C GLU A 55 -1.38 7.08 18.74
N ARG A 56 -0.80 7.58 17.66
CA ARG A 56 -1.39 7.49 16.32
C ARG A 56 -1.56 6.04 15.91
N PHE A 57 -0.54 5.23 16.13
CA PHE A 57 -0.53 3.81 15.85
C PHE A 57 -1.61 3.06 16.66
N LEU A 58 -1.73 3.34 17.95
CA LEU A 58 -2.78 2.76 18.79
C LEU A 58 -4.19 3.14 18.33
N ARG A 59 -4.38 4.36 17.80
CA ARG A 59 -5.67 4.76 17.20
C ARG A 59 -5.99 3.95 15.95
N GLU A 60 -5.00 3.69 15.09
CA GLU A 60 -5.18 2.88 13.89
C GLU A 60 -5.49 1.41 14.23
N ILE A 61 -4.83 0.83 15.24
CA ILE A 61 -5.18 -0.50 15.75
C ILE A 61 -6.64 -0.57 16.19
N LYS A 62 -7.14 0.43 16.92
CA LYS A 62 -8.55 0.47 17.36
C LYS A 62 -9.53 0.50 16.18
N VAL A 63 -9.18 1.21 15.12
CA VAL A 63 -10.00 1.26 13.91
C VAL A 63 -10.02 -0.11 13.20
N VAL A 64 -8.86 -0.74 13.04
CA VAL A 64 -8.77 -2.09 12.44
C VAL A 64 -9.50 -3.13 13.32
N ALA A 65 -9.41 -2.99 14.64
CA ALA A 65 -10.11 -3.87 15.59
C ALA A 65 -11.64 -3.81 15.45
N SER A 66 -12.18 -2.73 14.90
CA SER A 66 -13.64 -2.57 14.67
C SER A 66 -14.12 -3.18 13.35
N LEU A 67 -13.21 -3.70 12.51
CA LEU A 67 -13.57 -4.28 11.24
C LEU A 67 -13.95 -5.77 11.39
N GLU A 68 -15.21 -6.07 11.27
CA GLU A 68 -15.76 -7.43 11.27
C GLU A 68 -16.39 -7.74 9.92
N HIS A 69 -15.70 -8.54 9.10
CA HIS A 69 -16.17 -8.91 7.77
C HIS A 69 -15.62 -10.29 7.39
N PRO A 70 -16.39 -11.16 6.70
CA PRO A 70 -15.95 -12.51 6.34
C PRO A 70 -14.66 -12.54 5.50
N ASN A 71 -14.40 -11.49 4.72
CA ASN A 71 -13.23 -11.37 3.88
C ASN A 71 -12.13 -10.45 4.47
N ILE A 72 -12.16 -10.16 5.75
CA ILE A 72 -11.09 -9.47 6.48
C ILE A 72 -10.56 -10.41 7.56
N ALA A 73 -9.24 -10.54 7.67
CA ALA A 73 -8.62 -11.23 8.78
C ALA A 73 -8.81 -10.39 10.07
N SER A 74 -9.56 -10.92 11.04
CA SER A 74 -9.95 -10.16 12.21
C SER A 74 -8.80 -9.95 13.19
N LEU A 75 -8.69 -8.73 13.73
CA LEU A 75 -7.83 -8.45 14.88
C LEU A 75 -8.56 -8.90 16.14
N ARG A 76 -7.96 -9.83 16.89
CA ARG A 76 -8.54 -10.37 18.14
C ARG A 76 -8.24 -9.47 19.32
N THR A 77 -6.97 -9.10 19.48
CA THR A 77 -6.52 -8.19 20.54
C THR A 77 -5.15 -7.59 20.18
N ALA A 78 -4.75 -6.57 20.93
CA ALA A 78 -3.41 -6.03 20.89
C ALA A 78 -2.82 -6.01 22.30
N LEU A 79 -1.55 -6.34 22.43
CA LEU A 79 -0.83 -6.45 23.70
C LEU A 79 0.39 -5.52 23.66
N ARG A 80 0.74 -4.98 24.83
CA ARG A 80 2.06 -4.39 25.06
C ARG A 80 2.95 -5.44 25.71
N PHE A 81 4.11 -5.67 25.15
CA PHE A 81 5.11 -6.54 25.70
C PHE A 81 6.47 -5.85 25.60
N GLU A 82 7.02 -5.49 26.76
CA GLU A 82 8.17 -4.59 26.86
C GLU A 82 7.88 -3.29 26.08
N ASP A 83 8.76 -2.88 25.18
CA ASP A 83 8.61 -1.69 24.34
C ASP A 83 7.94 -1.98 22.98
N GLN A 84 7.36 -3.18 22.81
CA GLN A 84 6.75 -3.61 21.55
C GLN A 84 5.23 -3.66 21.65
N ILE A 85 4.58 -3.40 20.52
CA ILE A 85 3.15 -3.64 20.35
C ILE A 85 2.98 -4.93 19.53
N LEU A 86 2.20 -5.84 20.06
CA LEU A 86 1.88 -7.12 19.45
C LEU A 86 0.41 -7.12 19.06
N MET A 87 0.13 -7.54 17.82
CA MET A 87 -1.23 -7.72 17.33
C MET A 87 -1.54 -9.21 17.23
N ILE A 88 -2.57 -9.66 17.91
CA ILE A 88 -3.08 -11.01 17.81
C ILE A 88 -4.24 -11.02 16.83
N MET A 89 -4.10 -11.80 15.78
CA MET A 89 -5.01 -11.81 14.64
C MET A 89 -5.52 -13.23 14.36
N GLU A 90 -6.59 -13.34 13.62
CA GLU A 90 -7.04 -14.58 13.03
C GLU A 90 -5.89 -15.25 12.27
N LEU A 91 -5.58 -16.50 12.60
CA LEU A 91 -4.69 -17.32 11.80
C LEU A 91 -5.49 -17.85 10.59
N VAL A 92 -5.14 -17.37 9.42
CA VAL A 92 -5.77 -17.82 8.18
C VAL A 92 -4.96 -18.99 7.61
N GLU A 93 -5.56 -20.17 7.62
CA GLU A 93 -4.98 -21.36 6.98
C GLU A 93 -5.22 -21.28 5.47
N GLY A 94 -4.15 -21.07 4.70
CA GLY A 94 -4.21 -20.91 3.25
C GLY A 94 -2.89 -20.40 2.66
N ALA A 95 -2.94 -20.03 1.40
CA ALA A 95 -1.80 -19.44 0.69
C ALA A 95 -2.10 -17.99 0.31
N THR A 96 -1.07 -17.16 0.26
CA THR A 96 -1.21 -15.80 -0.31
C THR A 96 -1.43 -15.90 -1.82
N LEU A 97 -2.14 -14.92 -2.38
CA LEU A 97 -2.26 -14.81 -3.84
C LEU A 97 -0.87 -14.72 -4.50
N ASP A 98 0.10 -14.04 -3.85
CA ASP A 98 1.49 -13.98 -4.30
C ASP A 98 2.14 -15.37 -4.41
N ALA A 99 1.94 -16.25 -3.42
CA ALA A 99 2.43 -17.61 -3.48
C ALA A 99 1.80 -18.39 -4.65
N LYS A 100 0.48 -18.27 -4.83
CA LYS A 100 -0.22 -18.90 -5.95
C LYS A 100 0.25 -18.37 -7.32
N LEU A 101 0.53 -17.08 -7.43
CA LEU A 101 1.03 -16.47 -8.67
C LEU A 101 2.46 -16.89 -9.02
N ARG A 102 3.28 -17.28 -8.05
CA ARG A 102 4.59 -17.90 -8.32
C ARG A 102 4.48 -19.29 -8.92
N GLU A 103 3.40 -20.00 -8.65
CA GLU A 103 3.09 -21.30 -9.26
C GLU A 103 2.52 -21.16 -10.67
N GLY A 104 2.03 -19.96 -11.01
CA GLY A 104 1.44 -19.59 -12.29
C GLY A 104 0.27 -18.63 -12.15
N LYS A 105 -0.27 -18.15 -13.27
CA LYS A 105 -1.46 -17.30 -13.25
C LYS A 105 -2.67 -18.06 -12.67
N LEU A 106 -3.53 -17.34 -11.96
CA LEU A 106 -4.69 -17.96 -11.29
C LEU A 106 -5.80 -18.40 -12.26
N GLY A 107 -5.82 -17.86 -13.47
CA GLY A 107 -6.90 -18.01 -14.43
C GLY A 107 -8.00 -16.95 -14.25
N VAL A 108 -8.83 -16.78 -15.29
CA VAL A 108 -9.78 -15.67 -15.37
C VAL A 108 -10.84 -15.72 -14.27
N TRP A 109 -11.57 -16.82 -14.16
CA TRP A 109 -12.69 -16.91 -13.22
C TRP A 109 -12.28 -16.94 -11.75
N PRO A 110 -11.27 -17.72 -11.34
CA PRO A 110 -10.75 -17.67 -9.98
C PRO A 110 -10.19 -16.28 -9.60
N SER A 111 -9.61 -15.55 -10.56
CA SER A 111 -9.14 -14.18 -10.33
C SER A 111 -10.28 -13.20 -10.09
N ILE A 112 -11.38 -13.32 -10.88
CA ILE A 112 -12.58 -12.51 -10.70
C ILE A 112 -13.21 -12.79 -9.33
N ASP A 113 -13.37 -14.06 -8.95
CA ASP A 113 -13.94 -14.41 -7.66
C ASP A 113 -13.09 -13.88 -6.49
N THR A 114 -11.77 -14.10 -6.54
CA THR A 114 -10.82 -13.58 -5.55
C THR A 114 -10.93 -12.07 -5.42
N MET A 115 -11.01 -11.36 -6.55
CA MET A 115 -11.12 -9.91 -6.54
C MET A 115 -12.49 -9.42 -6.06
N CYS A 116 -13.58 -10.09 -6.40
CA CYS A 116 -14.92 -9.75 -5.89
C CYS A 116 -15.00 -9.85 -4.37
N GLN A 117 -14.38 -10.88 -3.77
CA GLN A 117 -14.31 -11.04 -2.32
C GLN A 117 -13.39 -9.94 -1.69
N THR A 118 -12.25 -9.63 -2.31
CA THR A 118 -11.35 -8.55 -1.89
C THR A 118 -12.05 -7.20 -1.92
N LEU A 119 -12.79 -6.90 -3.00
CA LEU A 119 -13.55 -5.65 -3.15
C LEU A 119 -14.71 -5.56 -2.16
N SER A 120 -15.32 -6.69 -1.76
CA SER A 120 -16.31 -6.72 -0.68
C SER A 120 -15.70 -6.27 0.67
N ALA A 121 -14.49 -6.76 0.98
CA ALA A 121 -13.74 -6.32 2.16
C ALA A 121 -13.39 -4.83 2.12
N LEU A 122 -12.90 -4.37 0.97
CA LEU A 122 -12.53 -2.96 0.78
C LEU A 122 -13.75 -2.04 0.88
N GLY A 123 -14.88 -2.38 0.23
CA GLY A 123 -16.11 -1.60 0.31
C GLY A 123 -16.61 -1.46 1.75
N TYR A 124 -16.58 -2.56 2.51
CA TYR A 124 -16.93 -2.54 3.93
C TYR A 124 -16.03 -1.61 4.76
N ALA A 125 -14.72 -1.64 4.53
CA ALA A 125 -13.75 -0.79 5.20
C ALA A 125 -13.90 0.69 4.81
N HIS A 126 -14.08 0.97 3.51
CA HIS A 126 -14.27 2.32 2.98
C HIS A 126 -15.50 3.03 3.55
N LEU A 127 -16.62 2.32 3.72
CA LEU A 127 -17.83 2.85 4.38
C LEU A 127 -17.59 3.26 5.84
N ARG A 128 -16.53 2.76 6.46
CA ARG A 128 -16.09 3.11 7.82
C ARG A 128 -14.92 4.10 7.85
N GLY A 129 -14.62 4.71 6.70
CA GLY A 129 -13.52 5.68 6.58
C GLY A 129 -12.12 5.05 6.63
N VAL A 130 -12.00 3.73 6.46
CA VAL A 130 -10.73 3.01 6.49
C VAL A 130 -10.27 2.72 5.08
N ILE A 131 -9.07 3.21 4.74
CA ILE A 131 -8.40 2.96 3.46
C ILE A 131 -7.27 1.96 3.74
N HIS A 132 -7.18 0.90 2.94
CA HIS A 132 -6.19 -0.16 3.14
C HIS A 132 -4.76 0.26 2.83
N ARG A 133 -4.54 0.99 1.72
CA ARG A 133 -3.27 1.60 1.27
C ARG A 133 -2.16 0.64 0.85
N ASP A 134 -2.30 -0.66 1.03
CA ASP A 134 -1.31 -1.67 0.66
C ASP A 134 -1.99 -2.93 0.10
N VAL A 135 -2.95 -2.75 -0.81
CA VAL A 135 -3.60 -3.88 -1.52
C VAL A 135 -2.61 -4.45 -2.51
N LYS A 136 -2.26 -5.73 -2.31
CA LYS A 136 -1.31 -6.47 -3.18
C LYS A 136 -1.48 -7.97 -2.99
N PRO A 137 -0.96 -8.82 -3.88
CA PRO A 137 -1.10 -10.27 -3.80
C PRO A 137 -0.62 -10.89 -2.47
N ALA A 138 0.42 -10.32 -1.85
CA ALA A 138 0.95 -10.81 -0.58
C ALA A 138 0.00 -10.61 0.62
N ASN A 139 -0.93 -9.65 0.52
CA ASN A 139 -1.90 -9.31 1.58
C ASN A 139 -3.28 -9.94 1.34
N ILE A 140 -3.43 -10.78 0.32
CA ILE A 140 -4.66 -11.51 0.00
C ILE A 140 -4.41 -12.99 0.25
N LEU A 141 -4.99 -13.53 1.31
CA LEU A 141 -4.93 -14.95 1.64
C LEU A 141 -6.14 -15.68 1.06
N ILE A 142 -5.91 -16.87 0.51
CA ILE A 142 -6.95 -17.72 -0.07
C ILE A 142 -6.92 -19.05 0.67
N THR A 143 -8.02 -19.37 1.36
CA THR A 143 -8.17 -20.65 2.07
C THR A 143 -8.34 -21.81 1.10
N PRO A 144 -8.18 -23.08 1.54
CA PRO A 144 -8.48 -24.24 0.71
C PRO A 144 -9.92 -24.29 0.19
N SER A 145 -10.88 -23.68 0.92
CA SER A 145 -12.29 -23.57 0.48
C SER A 145 -12.53 -22.44 -0.54
N GLY A 146 -11.52 -21.65 -0.91
CA GLY A 146 -11.65 -20.52 -1.82
C GLY A 146 -12.10 -19.23 -1.13
N GLN A 147 -12.25 -19.20 0.20
CA GLN A 147 -12.54 -17.97 0.91
C GLN A 147 -11.32 -17.05 0.92
N VAL A 148 -11.56 -15.77 0.60
CA VAL A 148 -10.51 -14.74 0.64
C VAL A 148 -10.52 -14.05 2.00
N LYS A 149 -9.32 -13.79 2.52
CA LYS A 149 -9.08 -12.95 3.70
C LYS A 149 -8.06 -11.87 3.36
N LEU A 150 -8.48 -10.62 3.38
CA LEU A 150 -7.62 -9.46 3.23
C LEU A 150 -6.94 -9.16 4.59
N THR A 151 -5.62 -9.00 4.58
CA THR A 151 -4.79 -8.76 5.78
C THR A 151 -4.05 -7.45 5.67
N ASP A 152 -3.41 -7.03 6.76
CA ASP A 152 -2.45 -5.92 6.77
C ASP A 152 -3.03 -4.58 6.29
N PHE A 153 -4.23 -4.23 6.78
CA PHE A 153 -4.75 -2.88 6.65
C PHE A 153 -3.67 -1.88 7.10
N GLY A 154 -3.37 -0.92 6.23
CA GLY A 154 -2.17 -0.08 6.20
C GLY A 154 -1.83 0.75 7.46
N ILE A 155 -1.81 0.08 8.61
CA ILE A 155 -1.38 0.64 9.89
C ILE A 155 0.01 1.28 9.76
N ALA A 156 0.86 0.70 8.91
CA ALA A 156 2.24 1.13 8.76
C ALA A 156 2.49 2.09 7.59
N SER A 157 1.58 2.25 6.63
CA SER A 157 1.79 3.17 5.50
C SER A 157 1.80 4.63 5.91
N LYS A 158 1.20 4.98 7.06
CA LYS A 158 1.28 6.31 7.65
C LYS A 158 2.51 6.51 8.56
N LEU A 159 3.16 5.41 8.99
CA LEU A 159 4.41 5.44 9.74
C LEU A 159 5.62 5.64 8.83
N GLY A 160 5.48 5.34 7.56
CA GLY A 160 6.57 5.01 6.65
C GLY A 160 6.89 6.00 5.54
N ASP A 161 6.37 7.23 5.49
CA ASP A 161 6.90 8.20 4.52
C ASP A 161 8.43 8.42 4.68
N ALA A 162 8.98 8.14 5.87
CA ALA A 162 10.42 8.22 6.14
C ALA A 162 11.18 6.88 5.99
N ARG A 163 10.47 5.71 6.07
CA ARG A 163 11.11 4.37 6.07
C ARG A 163 11.08 3.65 4.72
N LEU A 164 10.34 4.16 3.74
CA LEU A 164 10.20 3.54 2.41
C LEU A 164 11.54 3.31 1.68
N THR A 165 12.62 3.94 2.14
CA THR A 165 13.93 3.88 1.48
C THR A 165 15.03 3.20 2.30
N ALA A 166 14.84 2.97 3.61
CA ALA A 166 15.90 2.47 4.49
C ALA A 166 16.07 0.93 4.49
N THR A 167 15.02 0.20 4.11
CA THR A 167 15.08 -1.27 4.08
C THR A 167 14.50 -1.76 2.77
N GLY A 168 15.23 -2.58 2.02
CA GLY A 168 14.87 -3.13 0.69
C GLY A 168 13.52 -3.88 0.60
N MET A 169 12.66 -3.78 1.61
CA MET A 169 11.36 -4.40 1.72
C MET A 169 10.20 -3.56 1.14
N ALA A 170 10.42 -2.27 0.89
CA ALA A 170 9.43 -1.40 0.26
C ALA A 170 9.25 -1.68 -1.24
N LEU A 171 10.20 -2.36 -1.87
CA LEU A 171 10.19 -2.60 -3.32
C LEU A 171 8.94 -3.40 -3.76
N GLY A 172 8.52 -4.39 -2.97
CA GLY A 172 7.34 -5.21 -3.29
C GLY A 172 6.02 -4.43 -3.32
N SER A 173 5.81 -3.49 -2.40
CA SER A 173 4.59 -2.67 -2.35
C SER A 173 4.56 -1.62 -3.46
N LEU A 174 5.72 -1.14 -3.91
CA LEU A 174 5.82 -0.09 -4.91
C LEU A 174 5.13 -0.44 -6.24
N TYR A 175 5.16 -1.72 -6.61
CA TYR A 175 4.50 -2.21 -7.83
C TYR A 175 2.97 -2.05 -7.82
N TYR A 176 2.36 -1.85 -6.65
CA TYR A 176 0.91 -1.74 -6.48
C TYR A 176 0.48 -0.37 -5.95
N MET A 177 1.42 0.54 -5.68
CA MET A 177 1.10 1.90 -5.22
C MET A 177 0.36 2.68 -6.29
N SER A 178 -0.65 3.43 -5.87
CA SER A 178 -1.34 4.35 -6.77
C SER A 178 -0.49 5.58 -7.11
N PRO A 179 -0.75 6.27 -8.24
CA PRO A 179 -0.05 7.49 -8.61
C PRO A 179 -0.05 8.56 -7.52
N GLU A 180 -1.19 8.73 -6.82
CA GLU A 180 -1.32 9.67 -5.71
C GLU A 180 -0.50 9.26 -4.49
N GLN A 181 -0.35 7.97 -4.20
CA GLN A 181 0.56 7.50 -3.15
C GLN A 181 2.01 7.79 -3.50
N VAL A 182 2.41 7.51 -4.75
CA VAL A 182 3.76 7.75 -5.26
C VAL A 182 4.09 9.24 -5.25
N SER A 183 3.13 10.11 -5.61
CA SER A 183 3.32 11.57 -5.63
C SER A 183 3.16 12.24 -4.27
N GLY A 184 2.74 11.51 -3.22
CA GLY A 184 2.47 12.10 -1.91
C GLY A 184 1.20 12.96 -1.88
N ALA A 185 0.31 12.82 -2.88
CA ALA A 185 -0.97 13.51 -2.92
C ALA A 185 -1.99 12.90 -1.94
N THR A 186 -3.17 13.49 -1.85
CA THR A 186 -4.23 12.97 -0.99
C THR A 186 -4.70 11.60 -1.44
N VAL A 187 -4.60 10.62 -0.54
CA VAL A 187 -5.01 9.22 -0.74
C VAL A 187 -6.43 9.01 -0.23
N ASP A 188 -7.31 8.49 -1.08
CA ASP A 188 -8.67 8.08 -0.73
C ASP A 188 -8.96 6.63 -1.14
N ALA A 189 -10.22 6.19 -1.02
CA ALA A 189 -10.66 4.83 -1.35
C ALA A 189 -10.30 4.38 -2.78
N ARG A 190 -10.18 5.32 -3.72
CA ARG A 190 -9.84 5.06 -5.12
C ARG A 190 -8.38 4.64 -5.32
N SER A 191 -7.53 4.87 -4.33
CA SER A 191 -6.16 4.32 -4.31
C SER A 191 -6.16 2.81 -4.14
N ASP A 192 -7.03 2.28 -3.25
CA ASP A 192 -7.21 0.83 -3.10
C ASP A 192 -7.80 0.19 -4.36
N ILE A 193 -8.70 0.90 -5.06
CA ILE A 193 -9.27 0.45 -6.33
C ILE A 193 -8.19 0.29 -7.40
N TYR A 194 -7.26 1.24 -7.48
CA TYR A 194 -6.13 1.16 -8.38
C TYR A 194 -5.24 -0.05 -8.05
N SER A 195 -4.86 -0.22 -6.80
CA SER A 195 -4.03 -1.32 -6.33
C SER A 195 -4.71 -2.70 -6.54
N ALA A 196 -6.03 -2.78 -6.31
CA ALA A 196 -6.85 -3.96 -6.62
C ALA A 196 -6.86 -4.24 -8.14
N GLY A 197 -6.96 -3.20 -8.96
CA GLY A 197 -6.86 -3.32 -10.42
C GLY A 197 -5.53 -3.89 -10.89
N LEU A 198 -4.39 -3.40 -10.34
CA LEU A 198 -3.06 -3.94 -10.63
C LEU A 198 -2.93 -5.40 -10.17
N THR A 199 -3.47 -5.71 -8.99
CA THR A 199 -3.49 -7.08 -8.46
C THR A 199 -4.30 -8.03 -9.35
N LEU A 200 -5.48 -7.61 -9.83
CA LEU A 200 -6.29 -8.39 -10.75
C LEU A 200 -5.60 -8.57 -12.10
N TYR A 201 -4.96 -7.51 -12.61
CA TYR A 201 -4.17 -7.60 -13.84
C TYR A 201 -3.12 -8.72 -13.74
N GLU A 202 -2.33 -8.72 -12.67
CA GLU A 202 -1.30 -9.74 -12.45
C GLU A 202 -1.92 -11.14 -12.27
N ALA A 203 -3.04 -11.24 -11.59
CA ALA A 203 -3.72 -12.52 -11.36
C ALA A 203 -4.18 -13.18 -12.67
N VAL A 204 -4.68 -12.41 -13.63
CA VAL A 204 -5.16 -12.96 -14.91
C VAL A 204 -4.09 -13.12 -15.96
N THR A 205 -3.02 -12.28 -15.92
CA THR A 205 -1.96 -12.31 -16.95
C THR A 205 -0.72 -13.10 -16.50
N GLY A 206 -0.52 -13.25 -15.18
CA GLY A 206 0.73 -13.76 -14.60
C GLY A 206 1.89 -12.76 -14.70
N LYS A 207 1.64 -11.51 -15.10
CA LYS A 207 2.66 -10.47 -15.26
C LYS A 207 2.25 -9.20 -14.54
N ARG A 208 3.23 -8.54 -13.93
CA ARG A 208 3.01 -7.21 -13.37
C ARG A 208 2.73 -6.20 -14.46
N PRO A 209 1.72 -5.33 -14.30
CA PRO A 209 1.42 -4.29 -15.30
C PRO A 209 2.45 -3.16 -15.33
N ILE A 210 3.11 -2.94 -14.19
CA ILE A 210 4.15 -1.93 -14.00
C ILE A 210 5.41 -2.63 -13.51
N ASP A 211 6.55 -2.35 -14.14
CA ASP A 211 7.85 -2.89 -13.78
C ASP A 211 8.95 -1.85 -14.02
N GLY A 212 10.14 -2.09 -13.48
CA GLY A 212 11.29 -1.22 -13.66
C GLY A 212 12.55 -1.75 -13.00
N THR A 213 13.70 -1.34 -13.52
CA THR A 213 15.02 -1.79 -13.06
C THR A 213 15.52 -1.11 -11.79
N SER A 214 14.81 -0.08 -11.31
CA SER A 214 15.14 0.67 -10.10
C SER A 214 13.88 1.19 -9.41
N PHE A 215 13.99 1.55 -8.15
CA PHE A 215 12.93 2.20 -7.38
C PHE A 215 12.34 3.40 -8.13
N TYR A 216 13.21 4.29 -8.63
CA TYR A 216 12.82 5.45 -9.41
C TYR A 216 12.09 5.08 -10.71
N ALA A 217 12.58 4.07 -11.44
CA ALA A 217 11.94 3.62 -12.67
C ALA A 217 10.52 3.11 -12.45
N ILE A 218 10.29 2.36 -11.36
CA ILE A 218 8.96 1.87 -10.98
C ILE A 218 8.05 3.03 -10.60
N MET A 219 8.53 3.99 -9.78
CA MET A 219 7.76 5.17 -9.39
C MET A 219 7.35 6.00 -10.63
N LYS A 220 8.29 6.25 -11.55
CA LYS A 220 8.02 6.95 -12.80
C LYS A 220 6.98 6.20 -13.64
N ALA A 221 7.13 4.89 -13.76
CA ALA A 221 6.19 4.05 -14.49
C ALA A 221 4.78 4.07 -13.85
N GLN A 222 4.67 4.08 -12.51
CA GLN A 222 3.39 4.26 -11.83
C GLN A 222 2.70 5.59 -12.17
N LEU A 223 3.47 6.66 -12.38
CA LEU A 223 2.91 7.96 -12.72
C LEU A 223 2.54 8.08 -14.22
N GLU A 224 3.38 7.56 -15.10
CA GLU A 224 3.34 7.91 -16.53
C GLU A 224 3.00 6.72 -17.45
N GLN A 225 3.41 5.50 -17.09
CA GLN A 225 3.29 4.36 -17.99
C GLN A 225 1.86 3.84 -18.02
N LYS A 226 1.31 3.73 -19.24
CA LYS A 226 0.08 2.99 -19.49
C LYS A 226 0.42 1.50 -19.66
N PRO A 227 -0.13 0.60 -18.83
CA PRO A 227 0.08 -0.84 -19.01
C PRO A 227 -0.44 -1.35 -20.35
N ILE A 228 0.14 -2.44 -20.82
CA ILE A 228 -0.36 -3.17 -21.99
C ILE A 228 -1.75 -3.74 -21.63
N PRO A 229 -2.78 -3.61 -22.48
CA PRO A 229 -4.08 -4.22 -22.22
C PRO A 229 -3.97 -5.73 -21.92
N PRO A 230 -4.62 -6.25 -20.87
CA PRO A 230 -4.56 -7.67 -20.51
C PRO A 230 -4.85 -8.63 -21.67
N VAL A 231 -5.82 -8.30 -22.51
CA VAL A 231 -6.21 -9.10 -23.69
C VAL A 231 -5.09 -9.25 -24.73
N GLU A 232 -4.18 -8.28 -24.83
CA GLU A 232 -3.05 -8.35 -25.74
C GLU A 232 -1.96 -9.31 -25.25
N LEU A 233 -1.87 -9.52 -23.93
CA LEU A 233 -0.92 -10.46 -23.33
C LEU A 233 -1.43 -11.89 -23.31
N SER A 234 -2.74 -12.08 -23.23
CA SER A 234 -3.35 -13.40 -23.10
C SER A 234 -4.73 -13.38 -23.78
N PRO A 235 -4.83 -13.97 -24.99
CA PRO A 235 -6.07 -13.93 -25.80
C PRO A 235 -7.29 -14.61 -25.14
N GLU A 236 -7.06 -15.43 -24.12
CA GLU A 236 -8.13 -16.07 -23.32
C GLU A 236 -8.81 -15.07 -22.37
N ILE A 237 -8.24 -13.89 -22.15
CA ILE A 237 -8.83 -12.86 -21.33
C ILE A 237 -9.92 -12.14 -22.15
N PRO A 238 -11.20 -12.16 -21.70
CA PRO A 238 -12.25 -11.46 -22.42
C PRO A 238 -11.97 -9.95 -22.56
N MET A 239 -12.22 -9.39 -23.74
CA MET A 239 -12.04 -7.94 -24.01
C MET A 239 -12.77 -7.07 -22.97
N VAL A 240 -13.94 -7.53 -22.50
CA VAL A 240 -14.73 -6.78 -21.50
C VAL A 240 -14.01 -6.78 -20.16
N LEU A 241 -13.38 -7.90 -19.75
CA LEU A 241 -12.57 -7.94 -18.53
C LEU A 241 -11.32 -7.04 -18.65
N SER A 242 -10.66 -7.04 -19.82
CA SER A 242 -9.53 -6.14 -20.09
C SER A 242 -9.92 -4.69 -19.85
N ARG A 243 -11.06 -4.23 -20.41
CA ARG A 243 -11.57 -2.87 -20.20
C ARG A 243 -11.93 -2.55 -18.75
N VAL A 244 -12.48 -3.52 -18.02
CA VAL A 244 -12.80 -3.37 -16.58
C VAL A 244 -11.52 -3.14 -15.79
N ILE A 245 -10.47 -3.90 -16.07
CA ILE A 245 -9.16 -3.74 -15.42
C ILE A 245 -8.53 -2.40 -15.81
N GLU A 246 -8.49 -2.07 -17.10
CA GLU A 246 -7.94 -0.80 -17.60
C GLU A 246 -8.58 0.41 -16.93
N LYS A 247 -9.93 0.39 -16.75
CA LYS A 247 -10.64 1.45 -16.03
C LYS A 247 -10.21 1.54 -14.55
N ALA A 248 -10.03 0.41 -13.87
CA ALA A 248 -9.62 0.41 -12.47
C ALA A 248 -8.22 1.02 -12.28
N ILE A 249 -7.32 0.82 -13.25
CA ILE A 249 -5.92 1.29 -13.21
C ILE A 249 -5.67 2.61 -13.96
N GLU A 250 -6.72 3.40 -14.22
CA GLU A 250 -6.57 4.76 -14.76
C GLU A 250 -5.74 5.62 -13.80
N LYS A 251 -4.86 6.46 -14.37
CA LYS A 251 -3.93 7.26 -13.57
C LYS A 251 -4.66 8.33 -12.74
N ALA A 252 -5.62 9.02 -13.34
CA ALA A 252 -6.44 10.00 -12.65
C ALA A 252 -7.53 9.30 -11.82
N PRO A 253 -7.63 9.54 -10.48
CA PRO A 253 -8.63 8.88 -9.64
C PRO A 253 -10.08 9.10 -10.09
N GLY A 254 -10.38 10.26 -10.71
CA GLY A 254 -11.72 10.58 -11.25
C GLY A 254 -12.15 9.69 -12.42
N ASN A 255 -11.21 9.06 -13.13
CA ASN A 255 -11.51 8.19 -14.27
C ASN A 255 -11.68 6.71 -13.86
N ARG A 256 -11.37 6.38 -12.60
CA ARG A 256 -11.53 5.01 -12.05
C ARG A 256 -12.98 4.74 -11.65
N TYR A 257 -13.25 3.54 -11.18
CA TYR A 257 -14.44 3.28 -10.37
C TYR A 257 -14.40 4.16 -9.13
N GLN A 258 -15.54 4.71 -8.72
CA GLN A 258 -15.57 5.62 -7.58
C GLN A 258 -15.75 4.89 -6.25
N THR A 259 -16.26 3.66 -6.28
CA THR A 259 -16.39 2.79 -5.10
C THR A 259 -15.91 1.38 -5.42
N ALA A 260 -15.51 0.65 -4.39
CA ALA A 260 -15.17 -0.78 -4.53
C ALA A 260 -16.37 -1.61 -5.01
N ASP A 261 -17.59 -1.22 -4.61
CA ASP A 261 -18.83 -1.89 -5.06
C ASP A 261 -19.12 -1.65 -6.55
N GLU A 262 -18.81 -0.48 -7.10
CA GLU A 262 -18.90 -0.25 -8.55
C GLU A 262 -17.95 -1.18 -9.32
N PHE A 263 -16.71 -1.31 -8.86
CA PHE A 263 -15.75 -2.20 -9.50
C PHE A 263 -16.18 -3.67 -9.38
N ARG A 264 -16.61 -4.08 -8.18
CA ARG A 264 -17.14 -5.42 -7.93
C ARG A 264 -18.35 -5.75 -8.83
N SER A 265 -19.27 -4.81 -8.96
CA SER A 265 -20.45 -4.97 -9.80
C SER A 265 -20.10 -5.14 -11.28
N ALA A 266 -19.10 -4.39 -11.77
CA ALA A 266 -18.59 -4.56 -13.13
C ALA A 266 -17.98 -5.95 -13.36
N LEU A 267 -17.29 -6.52 -12.38
CA LEU A 267 -16.75 -7.89 -12.46
C LEU A 267 -17.86 -8.95 -12.42
N LEU A 268 -18.85 -8.79 -11.54
CA LEU A 268 -19.97 -9.71 -11.42
C LEU A 268 -20.83 -9.74 -12.70
N ALA A 269 -20.99 -8.60 -13.37
CA ALA A 269 -21.72 -8.52 -14.63
C ALA A 269 -21.12 -9.41 -15.74
N LEU A 270 -19.80 -9.66 -15.68
CA LEU A 270 -19.12 -10.57 -16.61
C LEU A 270 -19.52 -12.03 -16.39
N SER A 271 -19.80 -12.40 -15.14
CA SER A 271 -20.17 -13.77 -14.77
C SER A 271 -21.60 -14.13 -15.22
N PHE A 272 -22.45 -13.11 -15.43
CA PHE A 272 -23.85 -13.30 -15.82
C PHE A 272 -24.16 -12.99 -17.29
N GLY A 273 -23.15 -12.67 -18.10
CA GLY A 273 -23.31 -12.44 -19.55
C GLY A 273 -24.07 -11.17 -19.93
N THR A 274 -24.30 -10.25 -19.00
CA THR A 274 -24.93 -8.96 -19.25
C THR A 274 -23.90 -7.85 -19.30
N ALA A 275 -23.72 -7.23 -20.47
CA ALA A 275 -22.88 -6.03 -20.59
C ALA A 275 -23.53 -4.87 -19.79
N PRO A 276 -22.78 -4.14 -18.98
CA PRO A 276 -23.33 -2.98 -18.29
C PRO A 276 -23.63 -1.85 -19.28
N SER A 277 -24.88 -1.40 -19.33
CA SER A 277 -25.24 -0.15 -19.99
C SER A 277 -24.71 1.02 -19.16
N PRO A 278 -24.19 2.08 -19.80
CA PRO A 278 -23.65 3.25 -19.08
C PRO A 278 -24.81 4.06 -18.46
N VAL A 279 -24.96 3.96 -17.16
CA VAL A 279 -25.84 4.87 -16.41
C VAL A 279 -25.11 6.15 -16.10
N ALA A 280 -25.48 7.20 -16.79
CA ALA A 280 -25.06 8.57 -16.48
C ALA A 280 -25.81 9.06 -15.23
N VAL A 281 -25.18 9.06 -14.09
CA VAL A 281 -25.69 9.76 -12.90
C VAL A 281 -25.00 11.10 -12.78
N LYS A 282 -25.75 12.16 -13.10
CA LYS A 282 -25.42 13.53 -12.71
C LYS A 282 -25.90 13.72 -11.28
N THR A 283 -24.99 13.89 -10.35
CA THR A 283 -25.30 14.46 -9.04
C THR A 283 -24.26 15.49 -8.66
N SER A 284 -24.69 16.73 -8.70
CA SER A 284 -24.00 17.88 -8.12
C SER A 284 -24.25 17.85 -6.61
N THR A 285 -23.21 17.83 -5.80
CA THR A 285 -23.33 18.27 -4.41
C THR A 285 -22.01 18.89 -3.97
N THR A 286 -22.07 20.18 -3.74
CA THR A 286 -21.05 21.03 -3.18
C THR A 286 -20.98 20.77 -1.68
N VAL A 287 -19.83 20.37 -1.15
CA VAL A 287 -19.57 20.40 0.30
C VAL A 287 -18.24 21.10 0.55
N ALA A 288 -18.32 22.09 1.42
CA ALA A 288 -17.25 23.01 1.78
C ALA A 288 -16.08 22.30 2.49
N ALA A 289 -14.87 22.70 2.12
CA ALA A 289 -13.63 22.27 2.76
C ALA A 289 -13.42 23.00 4.09
N THR A 290 -13.25 22.26 5.16
CA THR A 290 -12.69 22.75 6.43
C THR A 290 -11.23 22.36 6.52
N VAL A 291 -10.37 23.36 6.55
CA VAL A 291 -8.90 23.22 6.67
C VAL A 291 -8.56 22.98 8.13
N LEU A 292 -7.92 21.86 8.44
CA LEU A 292 -7.21 21.64 9.70
C LEU A 292 -5.70 21.67 9.45
N ARG A 293 -5.07 22.70 9.98
CA ARG A 293 -3.61 22.86 10.06
C ARG A 293 -3.09 22.01 11.23
N THR A 294 -2.08 21.19 10.99
CA THR A 294 -1.27 20.58 12.06
C THR A 294 0.22 20.80 11.85
N ALA A 295 0.81 21.04 12.89
CA ALA A 295 1.99 21.66 13.40
C ALA A 295 3.36 21.06 13.02
N ALA A 296 4.34 22.00 13.13
CA ALA A 296 5.78 21.89 13.34
C ALA A 296 6.59 21.45 12.12
N ALA A 297 6.61 22.33 11.11
CA ALA A 297 7.72 22.41 10.19
C ALA A 297 8.84 23.23 10.85
N LYS A 298 10.10 22.73 10.79
CA LYS A 298 11.26 23.60 10.87
C LYS A 298 11.05 24.74 9.86
N ASP A 299 11.33 26.00 10.26
CA ASP A 299 11.20 27.17 9.38
C ASP A 299 12.23 27.12 8.25
N TRP A 300 11.93 26.33 7.22
CA TRP A 300 12.63 26.42 5.94
C TRP A 300 12.14 27.66 5.21
N ASN A 301 13.08 28.42 4.64
CA ASN A 301 12.70 29.46 3.70
C ASN A 301 12.01 28.79 2.49
N GLU A 302 10.74 29.07 2.28
CA GLU A 302 9.94 28.47 1.21
C GLU A 302 10.56 28.71 -0.18
N ALA A 303 11.24 29.83 -0.37
CA ALA A 303 11.98 30.15 -1.59
C ALA A 303 13.16 29.20 -1.83
N ASP A 304 13.85 28.74 -0.78
CA ASP A 304 14.94 27.78 -0.90
C ASP A 304 14.46 26.38 -1.26
N LEU A 305 13.33 25.97 -0.70
CA LEU A 305 12.70 24.68 -1.05
C LEU A 305 12.17 24.70 -2.50
N GLU A 306 11.53 25.77 -2.95
CA GLU A 306 11.07 25.90 -4.33
C GLU A 306 12.24 25.91 -5.32
N LYS A 307 13.34 26.57 -4.98
CA LYS A 307 14.56 26.56 -5.77
C LYS A 307 15.16 25.17 -5.87
N ALA A 308 15.26 24.45 -4.76
CA ALA A 308 15.72 23.07 -4.74
C ALA A 308 14.82 22.14 -5.58
N LYS A 309 13.49 22.30 -5.50
CA LYS A 309 12.52 21.56 -6.33
C LYS A 309 12.75 21.81 -7.83
N THR A 310 12.83 23.08 -8.21
CA THR A 310 13.02 23.47 -9.62
C THR A 310 14.35 22.94 -10.17
N GLN A 311 15.43 23.07 -9.41
CA GLN A 311 16.74 22.59 -9.82
C GLN A 311 16.81 21.07 -9.91
N LEU A 312 16.26 20.36 -8.92
CA LEU A 312 16.22 18.90 -8.92
C LEU A 312 15.33 18.34 -10.04
N ALA A 313 14.25 19.06 -10.37
CA ALA A 313 13.32 18.66 -11.45
C ALA A 313 13.98 18.59 -12.82
N LEU A 314 15.06 19.33 -13.06
CA LEU A 314 15.83 19.24 -14.31
C LEU A 314 16.51 17.89 -14.50
N TYR A 315 16.77 17.14 -13.43
CA TYR A 315 17.49 15.87 -13.44
C TYR A 315 16.61 14.65 -13.20
N ILE A 316 15.55 14.81 -12.39
CA ILE A 316 14.68 13.69 -11.99
C ILE A 316 13.18 13.94 -12.25
N GLY A 317 12.86 15.04 -12.98
CA GLY A 317 11.50 15.36 -13.41
C GLY A 317 10.51 15.64 -12.27
N PRO A 318 9.22 15.31 -12.42
CA PRO A 318 8.14 15.69 -11.49
C PRO A 318 8.32 15.19 -10.07
N MET A 319 9.16 14.18 -9.86
CA MET A 319 9.43 13.60 -8.54
C MET A 319 10.23 14.50 -7.60
N ALA A 320 10.84 15.57 -8.13
CA ALA A 320 11.65 16.48 -7.35
C ALA A 320 10.90 17.07 -6.15
N HIS A 321 9.61 17.40 -6.29
CA HIS A 321 8.82 17.96 -5.20
C HIS A 321 8.62 16.98 -4.01
N VAL A 322 8.43 15.68 -4.30
CA VAL A 322 8.29 14.64 -3.27
C VAL A 322 9.61 14.44 -2.53
N ILE A 323 10.70 14.35 -3.31
CA ILE A 323 12.04 14.12 -2.77
C ILE A 323 12.52 15.30 -1.93
N VAL A 324 12.31 16.55 -2.38
CA VAL A 324 12.64 17.75 -1.61
C VAL A 324 11.80 17.86 -0.35
N ALA A 325 10.48 17.61 -0.42
CA ALA A 325 9.61 17.63 0.76
C ALA A 325 10.02 16.57 1.81
N ARG A 326 10.54 15.44 1.36
CA ARG A 326 11.07 14.40 2.22
C ARG A 326 12.41 14.80 2.84
N ALA A 327 13.36 15.23 2.02
CA ALA A 327 14.69 15.59 2.47
C ALA A 327 14.65 16.80 3.44
N ALA A 328 13.74 17.74 3.25
CA ALA A 328 13.55 18.88 4.14
C ALA A 328 13.09 18.50 5.55
N LYS A 329 12.48 17.33 5.75
CA LYS A 329 12.09 16.84 7.08
C LYS A 329 13.29 16.31 7.89
N THR A 330 14.34 15.86 7.22
CA THR A 330 15.50 15.19 7.84
C THR A 330 16.75 16.06 7.83
N ALA A 331 16.92 16.93 6.83
CA ALA A 331 18.07 17.78 6.70
C ALA A 331 18.08 18.89 7.78
N GLY A 332 19.21 19.08 8.41
CA GLY A 332 19.45 20.12 9.43
C GLY A 332 19.91 21.46 8.86
N SER A 333 20.32 21.50 7.58
CA SER A 333 20.81 22.69 6.89
C SER A 333 20.54 22.62 5.39
N LEU A 334 20.60 23.78 4.70
CA LEU A 334 20.45 23.84 3.25
C LEU A 334 21.55 23.03 2.53
N ARG A 335 22.75 23.01 3.10
CA ARG A 335 23.85 22.20 2.59
C ARG A 335 23.52 20.71 2.63
N GLU A 336 23.08 20.23 3.78
CA GLU A 336 22.69 18.83 3.99
C GLU A 336 21.50 18.43 3.10
N LEU A 337 20.54 19.35 2.92
CA LEU A 337 19.42 19.15 1.99
C LEU A 337 19.94 18.86 0.57
N TYR A 338 20.84 19.71 0.04
CA TYR A 338 21.39 19.51 -1.30
C TYR A 338 22.24 18.25 -1.41
N ASP A 339 22.98 17.88 -0.36
CA ASP A 339 23.78 16.64 -0.34
C ASP A 339 22.88 15.39 -0.39
N VAL A 340 21.78 15.39 0.37
CA VAL A 340 20.75 14.32 0.33
C VAL A 340 20.08 14.26 -1.05
N LEU A 341 19.71 15.41 -1.61
CA LEU A 341 19.05 15.48 -2.92
C LEU A 341 19.98 15.03 -4.06
N ALA A 342 21.27 15.33 -3.99
CA ALA A 342 22.24 14.89 -4.99
C ALA A 342 22.36 13.37 -5.05
N ALA A 343 22.21 12.66 -3.94
CA ALA A 343 22.28 11.22 -3.90
C ALA A 343 21.16 10.55 -4.74
N GLU A 344 20.06 11.23 -4.96
CA GLU A 344 18.91 10.74 -5.75
C GLU A 344 19.10 10.91 -7.27
N ILE A 345 20.14 11.63 -7.72
CA ILE A 345 20.44 11.82 -9.15
C ILE A 345 21.30 10.63 -9.65
N PRO A 346 20.84 9.84 -10.63
CA PRO A 346 21.56 8.64 -11.09
C PRO A 346 22.95 8.91 -11.67
N SER A 347 23.10 10.01 -12.44
CA SER A 347 24.31 10.37 -13.14
C SER A 347 25.31 11.09 -12.23
N ALA A 348 26.55 10.59 -12.14
CA ALA A 348 27.61 11.22 -11.35
C ALA A 348 27.97 12.64 -11.85
N ILE A 349 27.92 12.86 -13.17
CA ILE A 349 28.17 14.17 -13.77
C ILE A 349 27.07 15.17 -13.39
N ASP A 350 25.83 14.74 -13.41
CA ASP A 350 24.69 15.58 -13.13
C ASP A 350 24.57 15.87 -11.62
N ARG A 351 24.98 14.94 -10.75
CA ARG A 351 25.14 15.20 -9.30
C ARG A 351 26.09 16.36 -9.04
N GLN A 352 27.25 16.39 -9.71
CA GLN A 352 28.20 17.48 -9.56
C GLN A 352 27.63 18.83 -10.02
N LYS A 353 26.92 18.83 -11.16
CA LYS A 353 26.25 20.05 -11.66
C LYS A 353 25.17 20.54 -10.68
N PHE A 354 24.36 19.62 -10.15
CA PHE A 354 23.34 19.95 -9.16
C PHE A 354 23.95 20.53 -7.88
N LEU A 355 25.01 19.92 -7.34
CA LEU A 355 25.70 20.44 -6.15
C LEU A 355 26.36 21.80 -6.39
N ALA A 356 26.85 22.05 -7.62
CA ALA A 356 27.42 23.37 -8.00
C ALA A 356 26.35 24.47 -8.11
N SER A 357 25.06 24.11 -8.29
CA SER A 357 23.94 25.06 -8.37
C SER A 357 23.39 25.46 -6.99
N ARG A 358 23.96 24.91 -5.91
CA ARG A 358 23.55 25.23 -4.53
C ARG A 358 23.74 26.72 -4.22
N PRO A 359 22.75 27.38 -3.57
CA PRO A 359 22.92 28.74 -3.07
C PRO A 359 24.07 28.80 -2.09
N VAL A 360 24.95 29.81 -2.26
CA VAL A 360 25.99 30.13 -1.28
C VAL A 360 25.26 30.84 -0.14
N SER A 361 25.21 30.20 1.02
CA SER A 361 24.66 30.78 2.26
C SER A 361 25.61 31.76 2.86
#